data_97036abecc02663af63a3352069196ad
#
_entry.id   97036abecc02663af63a3352069196ad
#
_cell.length_a   1.000
_cell.length_b   1.000
_cell.length_c   1.000
_cell.angle_alpha   90.00
_cell.angle_beta   90.00
_cell.angle_gamma   90.00
#
_symmetry.space_group_name_H-M   'P 1'
#
loop_
_entity.id
_entity.type
_entity.pdbx_description
1 polymer ?
#
loop_
_entity_poly.entity_id
_entity_poly.type
_entity_poly.pdbx_seq_one_letter_code
_entity_poly.pdbx_strand_id
1 'polypeptide(L)'
;MSRRFFVLHFLAILLVISLFAPPTDALWRAFDTACFRALNESIIGHPIQQVFWAIANIKITDVFGAVFLLCSFLLYIYETEGNERRQRVAQLLYTLIWFEISILICKQVYTPLCENNGISRHSPTVVLPNALMLSEVVPWAKIKDSSYFCFPADHAAIVFQWCAFL
;
A
#
# COMPACT_ATOMS: atom_id res chain seq x y z
N MET A 1 -3.52 -25.24 14.66
CA MET A 1 -2.78 -24.10 14.08
C MET A 1 -1.31 -24.47 13.97
N SER A 2 -0.66 -24.23 12.84
CA SER A 2 0.74 -24.65 12.62
C SER A 2 1.70 -23.70 13.36
N ARG A 3 2.85 -24.22 13.82
CA ARG A 3 3.94 -23.43 14.42
C ARG A 3 4.37 -22.26 13.52
N ARG A 4 4.30 -22.45 12.19
CA ARG A 4 4.60 -21.42 11.19
C ARG A 4 3.65 -20.22 11.29
N PHE A 5 2.37 -20.47 11.53
CA PHE A 5 1.38 -19.41 11.70
C PHE A 5 1.75 -18.46 12.85
N PHE A 6 2.07 -18.99 14.03
CA PHE A 6 2.47 -18.18 15.17
C PHE A 6 3.76 -17.40 14.93
N VAL A 7 4.75 -18.04 14.30
CA VAL A 7 6.03 -17.37 13.99
C VAL A 7 5.82 -16.20 13.04
N LEU A 8 5.05 -16.38 11.97
CA LEU A 8 4.78 -15.30 11.01
C LEU A 8 4.02 -14.13 11.64
N HIS A 9 3.02 -14.41 12.47
CA HIS A 9 2.29 -13.35 13.16
C HIS A 9 3.15 -12.62 14.18
N PHE A 10 3.99 -13.34 14.91
CA PHE A 10 4.94 -12.74 15.84
C PHE A 10 5.95 -11.83 15.11
N LEU A 11 6.50 -12.28 13.99
CA LEU A 11 7.39 -11.46 13.16
C LEU A 11 6.68 -10.23 12.58
N ALA A 12 5.43 -10.37 12.15
CA ALA A 12 4.63 -9.25 11.67
C ALA A 12 4.39 -8.21 12.77
N ILE A 13 4.06 -8.66 13.99
CA ILE A 13 3.90 -7.77 15.15
C ILE A 13 5.21 -7.06 15.49
N LEU A 14 6.33 -7.78 15.52
CA LEU A 14 7.65 -7.19 15.77
C LEU A 14 8.02 -6.15 14.70
N LEU A 15 7.70 -6.43 13.42
CA LEU A 15 7.90 -5.48 12.33
C LEU A 15 7.11 -4.20 12.56
N VAL A 16 5.81 -4.32 12.91
CA VAL A 16 4.95 -3.17 13.19
C VAL A 16 5.50 -2.37 14.39
N ILE A 17 5.88 -3.03 15.48
CA ILE A 17 6.48 -2.36 16.66
C ILE A 17 7.77 -1.63 16.25
N SER A 18 8.59 -2.23 15.39
CA SER A 18 9.85 -1.61 14.95
C SER A 18 9.67 -0.32 14.15
N LEU A 19 8.50 -0.10 13.55
CA LEU A 19 8.19 1.14 12.84
C LEU A 19 7.98 2.34 13.78
N PHE A 20 7.70 2.08 15.06
CA PHE A 20 7.37 3.12 16.06
C PHE A 20 8.37 3.20 17.21
N ALA A 21 9.17 2.16 17.43
CA ALA A 21 10.19 2.18 18.48
C ALA A 21 11.30 3.18 18.13
N PRO A 22 11.66 4.13 19.03
CA PRO A 22 12.55 5.25 18.71
C PRO A 22 13.86 4.89 17.98
N PRO A 23 14.62 3.84 18.39
CA PRO A 23 15.87 3.52 17.71
C PRO A 23 15.66 2.95 16.29
N THR A 24 14.59 2.20 16.07
CA THR A 24 14.30 1.56 14.78
C THR A 24 13.50 2.48 13.86
N ASP A 25 12.66 3.38 14.36
CA ASP A 25 11.99 4.39 13.57
C ASP A 25 12.98 5.28 12.81
N ALA A 26 14.07 5.69 13.45
CA ALA A 26 15.13 6.47 12.78
C ALA A 26 15.77 5.71 11.59
N LEU A 27 15.99 4.41 11.74
CA LEU A 27 16.51 3.56 10.67
C LEU A 27 15.49 3.45 9.51
N TRP A 28 14.21 3.25 9.84
CA TRP A 28 13.16 3.20 8.83
C TRP A 28 13.01 4.50 8.07
N ARG A 29 13.06 5.65 8.75
CA ARG A 29 13.03 6.97 8.10
C ARG A 29 14.24 7.20 7.21
N ALA A 30 15.44 6.81 7.64
CA ALA A 30 16.64 6.90 6.84
C ALA A 30 16.53 6.02 5.57
N PHE A 31 16.04 4.80 5.71
CA PHE A 31 15.82 3.89 4.59
C PHE A 31 14.78 4.45 3.61
N ASP A 32 13.61 4.88 4.10
CA ASP A 32 12.57 5.50 3.28
C ASP A 32 13.10 6.71 2.50
N THR A 33 13.86 7.57 3.18
CA THR A 33 14.45 8.75 2.57
C THR A 33 15.46 8.38 1.49
N ALA A 34 16.31 7.39 1.73
CA ALA A 34 17.31 6.93 0.76
C ALA A 34 16.63 6.32 -0.48
N CYS A 35 15.66 5.43 -0.27
CA CYS A 35 14.88 4.83 -1.35
C CYS A 35 14.12 5.88 -2.17
N PHE A 36 13.45 6.81 -1.48
CA PHE A 36 12.72 7.88 -2.14
C PHE A 36 13.64 8.75 -2.98
N ARG A 37 14.78 9.19 -2.44
CA ARG A 37 15.76 10.00 -3.19
C ARG A 37 16.24 9.28 -4.44
N ALA A 38 16.66 8.03 -4.31
CA ALA A 38 17.14 7.24 -5.44
C ALA A 38 16.08 7.14 -6.56
N LEU A 39 14.81 6.91 -6.20
CA LEU A 39 13.70 6.84 -7.16
C LEU A 39 13.35 8.22 -7.71
N ASN A 40 13.24 9.23 -6.87
CA ASN A 40 12.85 10.59 -7.27
C ASN A 40 13.90 11.23 -8.16
N GLU A 41 15.18 11.10 -7.83
CA GLU A 41 16.30 11.60 -8.64
C GLU A 41 16.38 10.90 -10.00
N SER A 42 16.04 9.62 -10.08
CA SER A 42 16.06 8.87 -11.34
C SER A 42 15.07 9.36 -12.39
N ILE A 43 14.01 10.06 -11.97
CA ILE A 43 12.99 10.60 -12.88
C ILE A 43 13.18 12.08 -13.22
N ILE A 44 14.10 12.79 -12.52
CA ILE A 44 14.42 14.19 -12.82
C ILE A 44 15.02 14.29 -14.22
N GLY A 45 14.47 15.18 -15.06
CA GLY A 45 14.94 15.35 -16.43
C GLY A 45 14.48 14.27 -17.43
N HIS A 46 13.66 13.30 -16.99
CA HIS A 46 13.11 12.24 -17.84
C HIS A 46 11.59 12.36 -18.05
N PRO A 47 11.11 13.19 -18.98
CA PRO A 47 9.65 13.50 -19.13
C PRO A 47 8.79 12.25 -19.35
N ILE A 48 9.29 11.27 -20.08
CA ILE A 48 8.54 10.01 -20.33
C ILE A 48 8.31 9.26 -19.03
N GLN A 49 9.33 9.15 -18.19
CA GLN A 49 9.19 8.49 -16.89
C GLN A 49 8.28 9.27 -15.95
N GLN A 50 8.36 10.61 -15.96
CA GLN A 50 7.48 11.48 -15.18
C GLN A 50 6.01 11.25 -15.55
N VAL A 51 5.71 11.25 -16.85
CA VAL A 51 4.34 10.96 -17.34
C VAL A 51 3.92 9.54 -16.99
N PHE A 52 4.79 8.55 -17.16
CA PHE A 52 4.50 7.16 -16.80
C PHE A 52 4.11 7.02 -15.31
N TRP A 53 4.93 7.56 -14.42
CA TRP A 53 4.64 7.52 -12.98
C TRP A 53 3.45 8.37 -12.59
N ALA A 54 3.20 9.49 -13.30
CA ALA A 54 2.01 10.29 -13.11
C ALA A 54 0.75 9.48 -13.45
N ILE A 55 0.72 8.80 -14.60
CA ILE A 55 -0.40 7.93 -15.01
C ILE A 55 -0.58 6.77 -14.02
N ALA A 56 0.51 6.18 -13.55
CA ALA A 56 0.45 5.10 -12.56
C ALA A 56 -0.20 5.52 -11.23
N ASN A 57 -0.18 6.82 -10.90
CA ASN A 57 -0.72 7.37 -9.66
C ASN A 57 -2.11 8.03 -9.79
N ILE A 58 -2.72 8.03 -10.97
CA ILE A 58 -4.10 8.53 -11.11
C ILE A 58 -5.13 7.49 -10.66
N LYS A 59 -6.24 7.97 -10.12
CA LYS A 59 -7.33 7.09 -9.61
C LYS A 59 -7.87 6.09 -10.62
N ILE A 60 -7.81 6.41 -11.91
CA ILE A 60 -8.28 5.50 -12.95
C ILE A 60 -7.40 4.25 -13.06
N THR A 61 -6.11 4.38 -12.78
CA THR A 61 -5.17 3.24 -12.76
C THR A 61 -5.49 2.30 -11.59
N ASP A 62 -5.90 2.83 -10.44
CA ASP A 62 -6.37 2.02 -9.30
C ASP A 62 -7.62 1.21 -9.70
N VAL A 63 -8.55 1.83 -10.43
CA VAL A 63 -9.76 1.14 -10.93
C VAL A 63 -9.37 0.03 -11.92
N PHE A 64 -8.46 0.30 -12.85
CA PHE A 64 -7.97 -0.72 -13.77
C PHE A 64 -7.27 -1.88 -13.03
N GLY A 65 -6.46 -1.56 -12.04
CA GLY A 65 -5.83 -2.56 -11.17
C GLY A 65 -6.86 -3.43 -10.45
N ALA A 66 -7.88 -2.81 -9.86
CA ALA A 66 -8.95 -3.53 -9.18
C ALA A 66 -9.76 -4.41 -10.15
N VAL A 67 -10.10 -3.91 -11.33
CA VAL A 67 -10.81 -4.69 -12.37
C VAL A 67 -9.94 -5.85 -12.86
N PHE A 68 -8.66 -5.62 -13.10
CA PHE A 68 -7.73 -6.68 -13.51
C PHE A 68 -7.63 -7.79 -12.46
N LEU A 69 -7.50 -7.43 -11.18
CA LEU A 69 -7.49 -8.39 -10.08
C LEU A 69 -8.79 -9.17 -9.98
N LEU A 70 -9.92 -8.48 -10.10
CA LEU A 70 -11.24 -9.14 -10.09
C LEU A 70 -11.41 -10.12 -11.25
N CYS A 71 -11.03 -9.71 -12.47
CA CYS A 71 -11.08 -10.59 -13.64
C CYS A 71 -10.17 -11.82 -13.48
N SER A 72 -8.94 -11.63 -13.00
CA SER A 72 -8.01 -12.72 -12.71
C SER A 72 -8.62 -13.72 -11.73
N PHE A 73 -9.32 -13.21 -10.73
CA PHE A 73 -9.98 -14.01 -9.73
C PHE A 73 -11.19 -14.77 -10.26
N LEU A 74 -11.99 -14.12 -11.09
CA LEU A 74 -13.14 -14.77 -11.75
C LEU A 74 -12.67 -15.88 -12.69
N LEU A 75 -11.57 -15.67 -13.43
CA LEU A 75 -10.96 -16.70 -14.27
C LEU A 75 -10.50 -17.89 -13.42
N TYR A 76 -9.82 -17.63 -12.30
CA TYR A 76 -9.38 -18.67 -11.38
C TYR A 76 -10.54 -19.50 -10.81
N ILE A 77 -11.69 -18.88 -10.53
CA ILE A 77 -12.90 -19.57 -10.10
C ILE A 77 -13.51 -20.35 -11.27
N TYR A 78 -13.53 -19.77 -12.47
CA TYR A 78 -14.13 -20.37 -13.65
C TYR A 78 -13.44 -21.67 -14.06
N GLU A 79 -12.12 -21.72 -13.97
CA GLU A 79 -11.31 -22.92 -14.28
C GLU A 79 -11.49 -24.05 -13.27
N THR A 80 -12.25 -23.85 -12.19
CA THR A 80 -12.43 -24.83 -11.14
C THR A 80 -13.81 -25.44 -11.21
N GLU A 81 -13.91 -26.75 -10.97
CA GLU A 81 -15.16 -27.48 -11.04
C GLU A 81 -15.68 -27.95 -9.67
N GLY A 82 -16.98 -28.17 -9.58
CA GLY A 82 -17.65 -28.84 -8.48
C GLY A 82 -17.53 -28.16 -7.11
N ASN A 83 -17.21 -28.95 -6.10
CA ASN A 83 -17.11 -28.50 -4.70
C ASN A 83 -15.95 -27.54 -4.44
N GLU A 84 -14.86 -27.65 -5.19
CA GLU A 84 -13.72 -26.73 -5.07
C GLU A 84 -14.11 -25.31 -5.49
N ARG A 85 -14.93 -25.17 -6.53
CA ARG A 85 -15.46 -23.87 -6.97
C ARG A 85 -16.18 -23.14 -5.84
N ARG A 86 -17.00 -23.88 -5.09
CA ARG A 86 -17.74 -23.32 -3.94
C ARG A 86 -16.80 -22.86 -2.82
N GLN A 87 -15.76 -23.63 -2.55
CA GLN A 87 -14.75 -23.26 -1.55
C GLN A 87 -13.98 -22.00 -1.99
N ARG A 88 -13.60 -21.89 -3.25
CA ARG A 88 -12.88 -20.71 -3.78
C ARG A 88 -13.73 -19.46 -3.77
N VAL A 89 -15.01 -19.56 -4.11
CA VAL A 89 -15.95 -18.44 -3.97
C VAL A 89 -16.06 -18.00 -2.51
N ALA A 90 -16.18 -18.92 -1.58
CA ALA A 90 -16.24 -18.61 -0.15
C ALA A 90 -14.93 -17.96 0.33
N GLN A 91 -13.78 -18.45 -0.11
CA GLN A 91 -12.46 -17.84 0.19
C GLN A 91 -12.35 -16.42 -0.37
N LEU A 92 -12.82 -16.16 -1.61
CA LEU A 92 -12.85 -14.82 -2.17
C LEU A 92 -13.70 -13.88 -1.31
N LEU A 93 -14.94 -14.27 -1.01
CA LEU A 93 -15.82 -13.44 -0.20
C LEU A 93 -15.23 -13.17 1.17
N TYR A 94 -14.62 -14.17 1.80
CA TYR A 94 -13.92 -14.00 3.07
C TYR A 94 -12.76 -13.01 2.96
N THR A 95 -11.95 -13.10 1.90
CA THR A 95 -10.83 -12.18 1.66
C THR A 95 -11.30 -10.75 1.43
N LEU A 96 -12.37 -10.55 0.64
CA LEU A 96 -12.96 -9.23 0.41
C LEU A 96 -13.51 -8.62 1.70
N ILE A 97 -14.20 -9.40 2.53
CA ILE A 97 -14.71 -8.94 3.83
C ILE A 97 -13.55 -8.53 4.76
N TRP A 98 -12.51 -9.36 4.86
CA TRP A 98 -11.32 -9.02 5.65
C TRP A 98 -10.60 -7.79 5.15
N PHE A 99 -10.60 -7.60 3.85
CA PHE A 99 -10.05 -6.43 3.20
C PHE A 99 -10.76 -5.15 3.61
N GLU A 100 -12.10 -5.13 3.51
CA GLU A 100 -12.92 -3.99 3.95
C GLU A 100 -12.76 -3.72 5.44
N ILE A 101 -12.75 -4.75 6.27
CA ILE A 101 -12.53 -4.62 7.72
C ILE A 101 -11.15 -4.01 8.00
N SER A 102 -10.10 -4.45 7.30
CA SER A 102 -8.74 -3.93 7.48
C SER A 102 -8.66 -2.44 7.13
N ILE A 103 -9.25 -2.03 6.00
CA ILE A 103 -9.32 -0.60 5.61
C ILE A 103 -10.10 0.21 6.64
N LEU A 104 -11.22 -0.31 7.10
CA LEU A 104 -12.06 0.35 8.10
C LEU A 104 -11.29 0.57 9.40
N ILE A 105 -10.60 -0.46 9.90
CA ILE A 105 -9.76 -0.36 11.10
C ILE A 105 -8.64 0.67 10.89
N CYS A 106 -7.96 0.64 9.75
CA CYS A 106 -6.92 1.61 9.44
C CYS A 106 -7.44 3.03 9.45
N LYS A 107 -8.57 3.31 8.82
CA LYS A 107 -9.13 4.66 8.69
C LYS A 107 -9.85 5.16 9.94
N GLN A 108 -10.59 4.30 10.63
CA GLN A 108 -11.45 4.72 11.75
C GLN A 108 -10.78 4.60 13.12
N VAL A 109 -9.80 3.73 13.24
CA VAL A 109 -9.13 3.48 14.53
C VAL A 109 -7.68 3.95 14.48
N TYR A 110 -6.93 3.42 13.54
CA TYR A 110 -5.48 3.62 13.53
C TYR A 110 -5.09 5.06 13.17
N THR A 111 -5.66 5.64 12.11
CA THR A 111 -5.36 7.01 11.71
C THR A 111 -5.67 8.03 12.80
N PRO A 112 -6.87 8.06 13.41
CA PRO A 112 -7.16 8.98 14.51
C PRO A 112 -6.28 8.73 15.75
N LEU A 113 -5.95 7.48 16.03
CA LEU A 113 -5.06 7.15 17.14
C LEU A 113 -3.66 7.74 16.93
N CYS A 114 -3.11 7.63 15.73
CA CYS A 114 -1.83 8.21 15.38
C CYS A 114 -1.86 9.74 15.44
N GLU A 115 -2.90 10.36 14.88
CA GLU A 115 -3.09 11.81 14.91
C GLU A 115 -3.14 12.35 16.34
N ASN A 116 -3.95 11.74 17.20
CA ASN A 116 -4.12 12.16 18.60
C ASN A 116 -2.84 12.00 19.43
N ASN A 117 -1.96 11.07 19.05
CA ASN A 117 -0.69 10.85 19.76
C ASN A 117 0.51 11.55 19.07
N GLY A 118 0.27 12.41 18.07
CA GLY A 118 1.33 13.10 17.35
C GLY A 118 2.25 12.18 16.54
N ILE A 119 1.81 10.96 16.26
CA ILE A 119 2.54 9.99 15.46
C ILE A 119 2.19 10.28 14.00
N SER A 120 3.00 11.11 13.34
CA SER A 120 2.82 11.41 11.92
C SER A 120 4.00 10.89 11.10
N ARG A 121 3.67 10.26 9.98
CA ARG A 121 4.68 9.87 8.99
C ARG A 121 4.36 10.60 7.70
N HIS A 122 5.07 11.72 7.49
CA HIS A 122 4.86 12.57 6.32
C HIS A 122 5.43 11.93 5.06
N SER A 123 4.84 12.25 3.92
CA SER A 123 5.42 11.92 2.63
C SER A 123 6.82 12.54 2.51
N PRO A 124 7.82 11.82 1.97
CA PRO A 124 9.12 12.40 1.70
C PRO A 124 9.06 13.65 0.82
N THR A 125 8.08 13.78 -0.05
CA THR A 125 7.82 14.98 -0.87
C THR A 125 7.52 16.23 -0.03
N VAL A 126 6.95 16.07 1.17
CA VAL A 126 6.68 17.17 2.10
C VAL A 126 7.91 17.54 2.93
N VAL A 127 8.75 16.55 3.23
CA VAL A 127 9.89 16.71 4.14
C VAL A 127 11.17 17.12 3.41
N LEU A 128 11.36 16.68 2.18
CA LEU A 128 12.57 16.92 1.41
C LEU A 128 12.42 18.17 0.53
N PRO A 129 13.28 19.18 0.72
CA PRO A 129 13.12 20.51 0.09
C PRO A 129 13.26 20.53 -1.44
N ASN A 130 13.84 19.52 -2.05
CA ASN A 130 14.07 19.45 -3.50
C ASN A 130 13.44 18.21 -4.14
N ALA A 131 12.40 17.67 -3.50
CA ALA A 131 11.68 16.53 -4.07
C ALA A 131 10.89 16.98 -5.30
N LEU A 132 11.04 16.25 -6.40
CA LEU A 132 10.21 16.46 -7.59
C LEU A 132 8.79 16.06 -7.27
N MET A 133 7.85 16.99 -7.38
CA MET A 133 6.43 16.72 -7.28
C MET A 133 5.85 16.47 -8.67
N LEU A 134 5.32 15.29 -8.89
CA LEU A 134 4.71 14.92 -10.18
C LEU A 134 3.46 15.78 -10.48
N SER A 135 2.74 16.22 -9.46
CA SER A 135 1.61 17.14 -9.59
C SER A 135 2.00 18.49 -10.21
N GLU A 136 3.22 18.97 -9.97
CA GLU A 136 3.74 20.21 -10.53
C GLU A 136 4.22 20.05 -11.97
N VAL A 137 4.86 18.90 -12.28
CA VAL A 137 5.44 18.61 -13.59
C VAL A 137 4.38 18.09 -14.57
N VAL A 138 3.37 17.38 -14.08
CA VAL A 138 2.27 16.78 -14.86
C VAL A 138 0.91 17.20 -14.29
N PRO A 139 0.57 18.51 -14.35
CA PRO A 139 -0.60 19.05 -13.61
C PRO A 139 -1.96 18.51 -14.09
N TRP A 140 -2.05 18.05 -15.33
CA TRP A 140 -3.27 17.43 -15.87
C TRP A 140 -3.62 16.09 -15.19
N ALA A 141 -2.65 15.39 -14.61
CA ALA A 141 -2.86 14.07 -14.00
C ALA A 141 -3.56 14.15 -12.63
N LYS A 142 -3.65 15.34 -12.00
CA LYS A 142 -4.31 15.57 -10.69
C LYS A 142 -3.88 14.56 -9.63
N ILE A 143 -2.58 14.36 -9.49
CA ILE A 143 -1.97 13.41 -8.56
C ILE A 143 -1.99 14.01 -7.15
N LYS A 144 -2.20 13.14 -6.16
CA LYS A 144 -1.99 13.47 -4.75
C LYS A 144 -0.63 12.94 -4.32
N ASP A 145 0.43 13.72 -4.51
CA ASP A 145 1.81 13.37 -4.19
C ASP A 145 2.35 14.00 -2.89
N SER A 146 1.50 14.75 -2.19
CA SER A 146 1.82 15.32 -0.88
C SER A 146 0.81 14.84 0.15
N SER A 147 1.27 14.18 1.20
CA SER A 147 0.43 13.74 2.32
C SER A 147 1.17 13.91 3.64
N TYR A 148 0.46 14.43 4.63
CA TYR A 148 0.93 14.49 6.02
C TYR A 148 0.75 13.17 6.76
N PHE A 149 -0.04 12.24 6.19
CA PHE A 149 -0.31 10.92 6.75
C PHE A 149 -0.12 9.86 5.66
N CYS A 150 1.07 9.28 5.61
CA CYS A 150 1.42 8.24 4.62
C CYS A 150 1.32 6.82 5.17
N PHE A 151 1.01 6.66 6.45
CA PHE A 151 0.87 5.35 7.07
C PHE A 151 -0.45 5.28 7.86
N PRO A 152 -1.18 4.16 7.79
CA PRO A 152 -0.95 2.98 6.97
C PRO A 152 -1.32 3.20 5.49
N ALA A 153 -0.52 2.62 4.58
CA ALA A 153 -0.81 2.66 3.16
C ALA A 153 -1.85 1.57 2.81
N ASP A 154 -3.06 1.98 2.48
CA ASP A 154 -4.15 1.09 2.11
C ASP A 154 -3.83 0.24 0.87
N HIS A 155 -3.22 0.81 -0.16
CA HIS A 155 -2.79 0.08 -1.36
C HIS A 155 -1.79 -1.04 -1.06
N ALA A 156 -0.82 -0.81 -0.17
CA ALA A 156 0.12 -1.84 0.24
C ALA A 156 -0.58 -2.99 0.97
N ALA A 157 -1.52 -2.67 1.87
CA ALA A 157 -2.32 -3.67 2.58
C ALA A 157 -3.11 -4.55 1.60
N ILE A 158 -3.68 -3.94 0.55
CA ILE A 158 -4.38 -4.62 -0.54
C ILE A 158 -3.49 -5.66 -1.23
N VAL A 159 -2.34 -5.23 -1.72
CA VAL A 159 -1.40 -6.09 -2.45
C VAL A 159 -0.91 -7.24 -1.57
N PHE A 160 -0.56 -6.97 -0.31
CA PHE A 160 -0.12 -8.02 0.62
C PHE A 160 -1.22 -9.04 0.92
N GLN A 161 -2.46 -8.62 1.08
CA GLN A 161 -3.58 -9.54 1.28
C GLN A 161 -3.82 -10.42 0.05
N TRP A 162 -3.71 -9.86 -1.16
CA TRP A 162 -3.79 -10.63 -2.39
C TRP A 162 -2.67 -11.67 -2.51
N CYS A 163 -1.43 -11.28 -2.22
CA CYS A 163 -0.30 -12.20 -2.23
C CYS A 163 -0.45 -13.34 -1.19
N ALA A 164 -1.11 -13.06 -0.07
CA ALA A 164 -1.38 -14.07 0.95
C ALA A 164 -2.52 -15.01 0.58
N PHE A 165 -3.41 -14.58 -0.34
CA PHE A 165 -4.54 -15.37 -0.82
C PHE A 165 -4.14 -16.36 -1.93
N LEU A 166 -3.25 -15.96 -2.84
CA LEU A 166 -2.73 -16.80 -3.95
C LEU A 166 -1.76 -17.87 -3.43
#